data_4902f4f96c21cc30c702e2ed1edbf3d4
#
_entry.id   4902f4f96c21cc30c702e2ed1edbf3d4
#
_cell.length_a   1.000
_cell.length_b   1.000
_cell.length_c   1.000
_cell.angle_alpha   90.00
_cell.angle_beta   90.00
_cell.angle_gamma   90.00
#
_symmetry.space_group_name_H-M   'P 1'
#
loop_
_entity.id
_entity.type
_entity.pdbx_description
1 polymer ?
#
loop_
_entity_poly.entity_id
_entity_poly.type
_entity_poly.pdbx_seq_one_letter_code
_entity_poly.pdbx_strand_id
1 'polypeptide(L)'
;KIKVYVWGESRMDNRVVISAAIIHMMRQVTAEEVPVDIQQVLLGDAANIPWQQRLLPMMILMTVLLSGTMIPASSLVNEKVKRTLSAVNASPATLPEVYTAKGLLGVLLSMITALLILFLNRAFGGQPGLLLLTLLLSSIFSATLDILIGLLVKDVTALFTVMKSLGIFLFAPGILYIFPNLPQWINKIFPTYYAIQPVLDITQNNASFSDIWL
;
A
#
# COMPACT_ATOMS: atom_id res chain seq x y z
N LYS A 1 12.71 26.03 32.63
CA LYS A 1 12.37 25.52 31.29
C LYS A 1 11.81 24.11 31.45
N ILE A 2 10.53 23.93 31.17
CA ILE A 2 9.84 22.64 31.30
C ILE A 2 9.82 22.01 29.91
N LYS A 3 10.25 20.76 29.82
CA LYS A 3 10.17 19.97 28.59
C LYS A 3 9.07 18.94 28.75
N VAL A 4 8.10 18.93 27.84
CA VAL A 4 7.02 17.97 27.82
C VAL A 4 7.19 17.07 26.60
N TYR A 5 7.28 15.78 26.83
CA TYR A 5 7.40 14.79 25.77
C TYR A 5 6.02 14.23 25.48
N VAL A 6 5.55 14.37 24.25
CA VAL A 6 4.28 13.80 23.79
C VAL A 6 4.58 12.72 22.76
N TRP A 7 3.91 11.58 22.88
CA TRP A 7 4.10 10.46 21.94
C TRP A 7 3.74 10.90 20.51
N GLY A 8 4.64 10.60 19.54
CA GLY A 8 4.54 11.08 18.17
C GLY A 8 3.27 10.66 17.41
N GLU A 9 2.65 9.53 17.82
CA GLU A 9 1.42 9.01 17.21
C GLU A 9 0.13 9.60 17.79
N SER A 10 0.21 10.49 18.79
CA SER A 10 -0.98 11.14 19.33
C SER A 10 -1.61 12.06 18.28
N ARG A 11 -2.96 11.99 18.15
CA ARG A 11 -3.73 12.85 17.24
C ARG A 11 -3.43 14.32 17.47
N MET A 12 -3.44 15.12 16.41
CA MET A 12 -3.24 16.58 16.49
C MET A 12 -4.16 17.21 17.53
N ASP A 13 -5.42 16.78 17.59
CA ASP A 13 -6.41 17.28 18.54
C ASP A 13 -5.96 17.05 19.99
N ASN A 14 -5.42 15.87 20.30
CA ASN A 14 -4.91 15.55 21.63
C ASN A 14 -3.67 16.40 21.98
N ARG A 15 -2.81 16.71 21.00
CA ARG A 15 -1.64 17.57 21.22
C ARG A 15 -2.04 19.00 21.56
N VAL A 16 -3.06 19.52 20.86
CA VAL A 16 -3.61 20.85 21.13
C VAL A 16 -4.23 20.91 22.53
N VAL A 17 -5.02 19.89 22.90
CA VAL A 17 -5.64 19.81 24.25
C VAL A 17 -4.58 19.70 25.34
N ILE A 18 -3.56 18.86 25.17
CA ILE A 18 -2.46 18.72 26.13
C ILE A 18 -1.69 20.02 26.27
N SER A 19 -1.35 20.69 25.17
CA SER A 19 -0.64 21.97 25.22
C SER A 19 -1.47 23.06 25.90
N ALA A 20 -2.77 23.14 25.59
CA ALA A 20 -3.68 24.10 26.25
C ALA A 20 -3.83 23.81 27.74
N ALA A 21 -3.95 22.54 28.15
CA ALA A 21 -4.04 22.14 29.55
C ALA A 21 -2.76 22.49 30.31
N ILE A 22 -1.58 22.30 29.73
CA ILE A 22 -0.30 22.64 30.34
C ILE A 22 -0.18 24.16 30.52
N ILE A 23 -0.55 24.94 29.49
CA ILE A 23 -0.56 26.41 29.58
C ILE A 23 -1.49 26.87 30.71
N HIS A 24 -2.69 26.28 30.77
CA HIS A 24 -3.68 26.63 31.80
C HIS A 24 -3.17 26.30 33.20
N MET A 25 -2.58 25.14 33.43
CA MET A 25 -1.99 24.74 34.70
C MET A 25 -0.83 25.68 35.09
N MET A 26 0.04 26.03 34.14
CA MET A 26 1.16 26.95 34.43
C MET A 26 0.68 28.34 34.83
N ARG A 27 -0.36 28.88 34.17
CA ARG A 27 -0.96 30.16 34.52
C ARG A 27 -1.58 30.14 35.93
N GLN A 28 -2.20 29.04 36.34
CA GLN A 28 -2.78 28.89 37.67
C GLN A 28 -1.70 28.84 38.78
N VAL A 29 -0.55 28.23 38.50
CA VAL A 29 0.52 28.07 39.49
C VAL A 29 1.35 29.35 39.65
N THR A 30 1.52 30.13 38.59
CA THR A 30 2.47 31.27 38.61
C THR A 30 1.79 32.59 38.90
N ALA A 31 0.45 32.71 38.88
CA ALA A 31 -0.35 33.92 39.11
C ALA A 31 0.07 35.14 38.27
N GLU A 32 1.00 35.03 37.36
CA GLU A 32 1.57 36.02 36.48
C GLU A 32 1.44 35.62 35.03
N GLU A 33 1.15 36.54 34.12
CA GLU A 33 1.14 36.28 32.68
C GLU A 33 2.56 35.99 32.17
N VAL A 34 3.01 34.78 32.36
CA VAL A 34 4.28 34.33 31.78
C VAL A 34 4.08 34.11 30.27
N PRO A 35 4.87 34.79 29.41
CA PRO A 35 4.83 34.48 27.96
C PRO A 35 5.34 33.07 27.76
N VAL A 36 4.43 32.17 27.44
CA VAL A 36 4.78 30.74 27.14
C VAL A 36 4.99 30.65 25.66
N ASP A 37 6.25 30.53 25.25
CA ASP A 37 6.61 30.17 23.87
C ASP A 37 6.68 28.65 23.75
N ILE A 38 5.77 28.06 22.98
CA ILE A 38 5.71 26.62 22.74
C ILE A 38 6.44 26.33 21.45
N GLN A 39 7.66 25.84 21.54
CA GLN A 39 8.41 25.31 20.42
C GLN A 39 8.17 23.81 20.32
N GLN A 40 7.51 23.38 19.26
CA GLN A 40 7.37 21.98 18.94
C GLN A 40 8.67 21.47 18.31
N VAL A 41 9.39 20.64 19.03
CA VAL A 41 10.58 19.96 18.51
C VAL A 41 10.22 18.51 18.24
N LEU A 42 10.27 18.11 16.97
CA LEU A 42 10.03 16.73 16.57
C LEU A 42 11.25 15.87 16.91
N LEU A 43 11.02 14.83 17.70
CA LEU A 43 12.04 13.89 18.14
C LEU A 43 11.95 12.60 17.32
N GLY A 44 12.64 12.57 16.18
CA GLY A 44 12.76 11.39 15.31
C GLY A 44 12.02 11.52 13.96
N ASP A 45 12.57 10.92 12.95
CA ASP A 45 12.09 11.01 11.55
C ASP A 45 10.71 10.38 11.34
N ALA A 46 10.39 9.34 12.11
CA ALA A 46 9.09 8.65 12.01
C ALA A 46 7.89 9.47 12.55
N ALA A 47 8.15 10.51 13.38
CA ALA A 47 7.10 11.33 13.95
C ALA A 47 6.48 12.34 12.96
N ASN A 48 7.12 12.55 11.80
CA ASN A 48 6.73 13.57 10.82
C ASN A 48 5.69 13.12 9.81
N ILE A 49 5.48 11.81 9.66
CA ILE A 49 4.57 11.29 8.64
C ILE A 49 3.17 11.16 9.24
N PRO A 50 2.15 11.90 8.75
CA PRO A 50 0.78 11.77 9.19
C PRO A 50 0.29 10.32 9.01
N TRP A 51 -0.55 9.85 9.93
CA TRP A 51 -1.11 8.49 9.89
C TRP A 51 -1.76 8.14 8.55
N GLN A 52 -2.43 9.10 7.92
CA GLN A 52 -3.03 8.93 6.59
C GLN A 52 -1.99 8.60 5.51
N GLN A 53 -0.82 9.24 5.56
CA GLN A 53 0.25 8.97 4.61
C GLN A 53 0.96 7.64 4.89
N ARG A 54 0.96 7.15 6.13
CA ARG A 54 1.46 5.82 6.48
C ARG A 54 0.56 4.70 5.96
N LEU A 55 -0.74 4.94 5.86
CA LEU A 55 -1.70 3.97 5.34
C LEU A 55 -1.72 3.90 3.81
N LEU A 56 -1.32 4.99 3.13
CA LEU A 56 -1.37 5.09 1.67
C LEU A 56 -0.68 3.90 0.97
N PRO A 57 0.55 3.51 1.34
CA PRO A 57 1.24 2.38 0.71
C PRO A 57 0.48 1.07 0.85
N MET A 58 -0.07 0.82 2.03
CA MET A 58 -0.87 -0.38 2.26
C MET A 58 -2.15 -0.37 1.42
N MET A 59 -2.79 0.79 1.28
CA MET A 59 -3.98 0.93 0.42
C MET A 59 -3.65 0.69 -1.04
N ILE A 60 -2.53 1.23 -1.54
CA ILE A 60 -2.07 1.00 -2.91
C ILE A 60 -1.74 -0.47 -3.12
N LEU A 61 -0.98 -1.08 -2.22
CA LEU A 61 -0.63 -2.49 -2.28
C LEU A 61 -1.88 -3.37 -2.29
N MET A 62 -2.81 -3.12 -1.37
CA MET A 62 -4.06 -3.88 -1.31
C MET A 62 -4.86 -3.75 -2.59
N THR A 63 -5.00 -2.55 -3.16
CA THR A 63 -5.75 -2.35 -4.40
C THR A 63 -5.06 -2.96 -5.60
N VAL A 64 -3.76 -2.79 -5.76
CA VAL A 64 -3.01 -3.40 -6.88
C VAL A 64 -3.08 -4.92 -6.80
N LEU A 65 -2.87 -5.49 -5.63
CA LEU A 65 -2.93 -6.94 -5.46
C LEU A 65 -4.36 -7.48 -5.54
N LEU A 66 -5.35 -6.89 -4.86
CA LEU A 66 -6.71 -7.42 -4.83
C LEU A 66 -7.44 -7.23 -6.15
N SER A 67 -7.34 -6.08 -6.81
CA SER A 67 -8.00 -5.87 -8.10
C SER A 67 -7.32 -6.64 -9.23
N GLY A 68 -6.01 -6.78 -9.17
CA GLY A 68 -5.27 -7.65 -10.05
C GLY A 68 -5.58 -9.13 -9.83
N THR A 69 -5.60 -9.63 -8.57
CA THR A 69 -5.67 -11.05 -8.24
C THR A 69 -7.07 -11.63 -8.24
N MET A 70 -8.04 -10.93 -7.72
CA MET A 70 -9.36 -11.52 -7.55
C MET A 70 -10.14 -11.68 -8.85
N ILE A 71 -10.04 -10.74 -9.78
CA ILE A 71 -10.89 -10.74 -10.97
C ILE A 71 -10.39 -11.74 -12.02
N PRO A 72 -9.12 -11.70 -12.47
CA PRO A 72 -8.61 -12.67 -13.41
C PRO A 72 -8.61 -14.11 -12.88
N ALA A 73 -8.14 -14.32 -11.64
CA ALA A 73 -8.08 -15.64 -11.03
C ALA A 73 -9.47 -16.25 -10.83
N SER A 74 -10.44 -15.48 -10.30
CA SER A 74 -11.80 -15.97 -10.12
C SER A 74 -12.50 -16.28 -11.45
N SER A 75 -12.28 -15.45 -12.46
CA SER A 75 -12.78 -15.70 -13.81
C SER A 75 -12.23 -17.01 -14.37
N LEU A 76 -10.91 -17.25 -14.26
CA LEU A 76 -10.26 -18.48 -14.70
C LEU A 76 -10.81 -19.70 -13.96
N VAL A 77 -10.93 -19.62 -12.64
CA VAL A 77 -11.44 -20.72 -11.82
C VAL A 77 -12.90 -21.01 -12.15
N ASN A 78 -13.74 -19.98 -12.30
CA ASN A 78 -15.14 -20.15 -12.69
C ASN A 78 -15.27 -20.82 -14.07
N GLU A 79 -14.43 -20.48 -15.04
CA GLU A 79 -14.42 -21.12 -16.35
C GLU A 79 -13.98 -22.58 -16.28
N LYS A 80 -13.03 -22.91 -15.41
CA LYS A 80 -12.66 -24.31 -15.15
C LYS A 80 -13.83 -25.09 -14.57
N VAL A 81 -14.48 -24.56 -13.53
CA VAL A 81 -15.61 -25.21 -12.85
C VAL A 81 -16.79 -25.42 -13.84
N LYS A 82 -17.09 -24.38 -14.63
CA LYS A 82 -18.15 -24.43 -15.63
C LYS A 82 -17.77 -25.20 -16.92
N ARG A 83 -16.53 -25.67 -17.01
CA ARG A 83 -15.96 -26.33 -18.21
C ARG A 83 -16.01 -25.47 -19.49
N THR A 84 -16.16 -24.17 -19.38
CA THR A 84 -16.19 -23.24 -20.52
C THR A 84 -14.81 -23.07 -21.16
N LEU A 85 -13.72 -23.35 -20.44
CA LEU A 85 -12.38 -23.41 -21.01
C LEU A 85 -12.25 -24.50 -22.09
N SER A 86 -13.04 -25.57 -22.01
CA SER A 86 -13.07 -26.59 -23.08
C SER A 86 -13.72 -26.10 -24.38
N ALA A 87 -14.60 -25.08 -24.29
CA ALA A 87 -15.17 -24.45 -25.48
C ALA A 87 -14.12 -23.59 -26.23
N VAL A 88 -13.09 -23.10 -25.55
CA VAL A 88 -11.95 -22.43 -26.21
C VAL A 88 -11.25 -23.37 -27.22
N ASN A 89 -11.12 -24.66 -26.89
CA ASN A 89 -10.52 -25.65 -27.81
C ASN A 89 -11.35 -25.86 -29.07
N ALA A 90 -12.63 -25.48 -29.07
CA ALA A 90 -13.51 -25.54 -30.25
C ALA A 90 -13.54 -24.20 -31.01
N SER A 91 -12.87 -23.17 -30.51
CA SER A 91 -12.74 -21.83 -31.10
C SER A 91 -11.37 -21.64 -31.76
N PRO A 92 -11.18 -20.67 -32.64
CA PRO A 92 -9.87 -20.33 -33.20
C PRO A 92 -8.92 -19.68 -32.17
N ALA A 93 -9.41 -19.35 -30.98
CA ALA A 93 -8.59 -18.73 -29.92
C ALA A 93 -7.73 -19.78 -29.20
N THR A 94 -6.49 -19.40 -28.89
CA THR A 94 -5.57 -20.25 -28.13
C THR A 94 -5.65 -19.98 -26.63
N LEU A 95 -5.35 -20.98 -25.79
CA LEU A 95 -5.32 -20.80 -24.33
C LEU A 95 -4.39 -19.66 -23.87
N PRO A 96 -3.17 -19.49 -24.42
CA PRO A 96 -2.32 -18.35 -24.08
C PRO A 96 -2.98 -16.99 -24.36
N GLU A 97 -3.73 -16.87 -25.47
CA GLU A 97 -4.44 -15.62 -25.78
C GLU A 97 -5.52 -15.30 -24.73
N VAL A 98 -6.24 -16.32 -24.27
CA VAL A 98 -7.22 -16.16 -23.19
C VAL A 98 -6.56 -15.73 -21.88
N TYR A 99 -5.43 -16.34 -21.52
CA TYR A 99 -4.71 -15.98 -20.31
C TYR A 99 -4.10 -14.58 -20.38
N THR A 100 -3.52 -14.22 -21.53
CA THR A 100 -2.98 -12.86 -21.74
C THR A 100 -4.08 -11.81 -21.71
N ALA A 101 -5.24 -12.07 -22.31
CA ALA A 101 -6.38 -11.17 -22.26
C ALA A 101 -6.87 -10.94 -20.82
N LYS A 102 -6.96 -12.02 -20.02
CA LYS A 102 -7.32 -11.91 -18.59
C LYS A 102 -6.27 -11.19 -17.78
N GLY A 103 -5.00 -11.46 -18.03
CA GLY A 103 -3.89 -10.75 -17.40
C GLY A 103 -3.93 -9.24 -17.71
N LEU A 104 -4.20 -8.91 -18.97
CA LEU A 104 -4.31 -7.50 -19.39
C LEU A 104 -5.49 -6.78 -18.70
N LEU A 105 -6.62 -7.45 -18.53
CA LEU A 105 -7.74 -6.94 -17.74
C LEU A 105 -7.31 -6.71 -16.28
N GLY A 106 -6.56 -7.64 -15.67
CA GLY A 106 -6.02 -7.47 -14.32
C GLY A 106 -5.10 -6.26 -14.21
N VAL A 107 -4.19 -6.09 -15.17
CA VAL A 107 -3.30 -4.91 -15.22
C VAL A 107 -4.09 -3.62 -15.33
N LEU A 108 -5.07 -3.55 -16.24
CA LEU A 108 -5.90 -2.36 -16.44
C LEU A 108 -6.68 -2.00 -15.18
N LEU A 109 -7.32 -2.97 -14.54
CA LEU A 109 -8.10 -2.74 -13.32
C LEU A 109 -7.20 -2.31 -12.16
N SER A 110 -6.03 -2.94 -11.99
CA SER A 110 -5.04 -2.56 -10.97
C SER A 110 -4.54 -1.13 -11.19
N MET A 111 -4.23 -0.77 -12.43
CA MET A 111 -3.78 0.59 -12.77
C MET A 111 -4.87 1.63 -12.49
N ILE A 112 -6.11 1.38 -12.92
CA ILE A 112 -7.22 2.31 -12.71
C ILE A 112 -7.46 2.53 -11.21
N THR A 113 -7.52 1.44 -10.43
CA THR A 113 -7.77 1.53 -8.98
C THR A 113 -6.62 2.18 -8.22
N ALA A 114 -5.37 1.87 -8.57
CA ALA A 114 -4.19 2.51 -7.97
C ALA A 114 -4.13 4.01 -8.29
N LEU A 115 -4.37 4.39 -9.56
CA LEU A 115 -4.43 5.79 -9.97
C LEU A 115 -5.54 6.55 -9.26
N LEU A 116 -6.70 5.93 -9.07
CA LEU A 116 -7.82 6.52 -8.35
C LEU A 116 -7.45 6.81 -6.90
N ILE A 117 -6.76 5.87 -6.22
CA ILE A 117 -6.29 6.09 -4.85
C ILE A 117 -5.27 7.22 -4.79
N LEU A 118 -4.29 7.25 -5.70
CA LEU A 118 -3.31 8.31 -5.77
C LEU A 118 -3.95 9.68 -6.02
N PHE A 119 -4.95 9.73 -6.89
CA PHE A 119 -5.69 10.94 -7.20
C PHE A 119 -6.47 11.45 -5.97
N LEU A 120 -7.21 10.57 -5.30
CA LEU A 120 -7.98 10.93 -4.11
C LEU A 120 -7.07 11.41 -2.94
N ASN A 121 -5.88 10.85 -2.83
CA ASN A 121 -4.91 11.23 -1.80
C ASN A 121 -3.95 12.35 -2.23
N ARG A 122 -4.07 12.86 -3.47
CA ARG A 122 -3.14 13.86 -4.06
C ARG A 122 -1.66 13.46 -3.94
N ALA A 123 -1.38 12.18 -4.09
CA ALA A 123 -0.08 11.57 -3.79
C ALA A 123 0.72 11.22 -5.06
N PHE A 124 0.70 12.08 -6.09
CA PHE A 124 1.44 11.81 -7.33
C PHE A 124 2.96 12.04 -7.20
N GLY A 125 3.42 12.71 -6.13
CA GLY A 125 4.83 13.04 -5.94
C GLY A 125 5.39 13.98 -7.00
N GLY A 126 6.72 14.16 -6.98
CA GLY A 126 7.43 15.04 -7.93
C GLY A 126 7.70 14.39 -9.30
N GLN A 127 7.55 13.06 -9.42
CA GLN A 127 7.90 12.32 -10.65
C GLN A 127 6.75 11.38 -11.09
N PRO A 128 5.66 11.93 -11.66
CA PRO A 128 4.49 11.15 -12.02
C PRO A 128 4.77 10.09 -13.11
N GLY A 129 5.71 10.33 -14.02
CA GLY A 129 6.09 9.36 -15.05
C GLY A 129 6.74 8.11 -14.45
N LEU A 130 7.64 8.27 -13.49
CA LEU A 130 8.29 7.17 -12.79
C LEU A 130 7.28 6.40 -11.93
N LEU A 131 6.36 7.10 -11.29
CA LEU A 131 5.27 6.48 -10.52
C LEU A 131 4.37 5.62 -11.41
N LEU A 132 3.99 6.10 -12.60
CA LEU A 132 3.21 5.32 -13.56
C LEU A 132 3.94 4.05 -14.00
N LEU A 133 5.25 4.15 -14.25
CA LEU A 133 6.07 2.99 -14.61
C LEU A 133 6.12 1.95 -13.50
N THR A 134 6.35 2.37 -12.27
CA THR A 134 6.38 1.45 -11.10
C THR A 134 5.04 0.80 -10.85
N LEU A 135 3.93 1.54 -10.99
CA LEU A 135 2.59 0.99 -10.89
C LEU A 135 2.29 -0.01 -12.01
N LEU A 136 2.73 0.26 -13.23
CA LEU A 136 2.57 -0.65 -14.36
C LEU A 136 3.31 -1.97 -14.11
N LEU A 137 4.57 -1.90 -13.69
CA LEU A 137 5.36 -3.10 -13.36
C LEU A 137 4.75 -3.88 -12.21
N SER A 138 4.29 -3.21 -11.17
CA SER A 138 3.60 -3.83 -10.04
C SER A 138 2.28 -4.50 -10.46
N SER A 139 1.54 -3.87 -11.37
CA SER A 139 0.29 -4.44 -11.90
C SER A 139 0.55 -5.66 -12.78
N ILE A 140 1.61 -5.67 -13.59
CA ILE A 140 2.02 -6.84 -14.38
C ILE A 140 2.43 -7.98 -13.45
N PHE A 141 3.21 -7.69 -12.43
CA PHE A 141 3.59 -8.69 -11.42
C PHE A 141 2.35 -9.29 -10.74
N SER A 142 1.42 -8.46 -10.30
CA SER A 142 0.16 -8.89 -9.70
C SER A 142 -0.64 -9.78 -10.67
N ALA A 143 -0.88 -9.34 -11.90
CA ALA A 143 -1.63 -10.07 -12.89
C ALA A 143 -0.99 -11.43 -13.22
N THR A 144 0.34 -11.52 -13.22
CA THR A 144 1.06 -12.79 -13.43
C THR A 144 0.83 -13.76 -12.28
N LEU A 145 0.91 -13.27 -11.03
CA LEU A 145 0.55 -14.08 -9.85
C LEU A 145 -0.89 -14.58 -9.91
N ASP A 146 -1.81 -13.76 -10.42
CA ASP A 146 -3.22 -14.10 -10.52
C ASP A 146 -3.48 -15.25 -11.48
N ILE A 147 -2.90 -15.15 -12.65
CA ILE A 147 -3.00 -16.21 -13.64
C ILE A 147 -2.41 -17.49 -13.05
N LEU A 148 -1.25 -17.42 -12.40
CA LEU A 148 -0.60 -18.57 -11.79
C LEU A 148 -1.50 -19.22 -10.73
N ILE A 149 -2.04 -18.42 -9.80
CA ILE A 149 -2.96 -18.92 -8.77
C ILE A 149 -4.23 -19.50 -9.41
N GLY A 150 -4.82 -18.77 -10.36
CA GLY A 150 -6.00 -19.22 -11.09
C GLY A 150 -5.77 -20.54 -11.82
N LEU A 151 -4.56 -20.81 -12.34
CA LEU A 151 -4.20 -22.07 -12.97
C LEU A 151 -4.03 -23.23 -11.98
N LEU A 152 -3.44 -22.97 -10.83
CA LEU A 152 -3.15 -24.00 -9.81
C LEU A 152 -4.39 -24.43 -9.02
N VAL A 153 -5.34 -23.53 -8.83
CA VAL A 153 -6.51 -23.74 -7.99
C VAL A 153 -7.63 -24.44 -8.77
N LYS A 154 -8.33 -25.37 -8.11
CA LYS A 154 -9.37 -26.21 -8.74
C LYS A 154 -10.76 -25.60 -8.73
N ASP A 155 -11.10 -24.89 -7.66
CA ASP A 155 -12.42 -24.33 -7.41
C ASP A 155 -12.34 -23.00 -6.66
N VAL A 156 -13.48 -22.31 -6.58
CA VAL A 156 -13.57 -20.97 -5.95
C VAL A 156 -13.25 -21.01 -4.46
N THR A 157 -13.62 -22.08 -3.75
CA THR A 157 -13.35 -22.24 -2.32
C THR A 157 -11.86 -22.37 -2.05
N ALA A 158 -11.18 -23.19 -2.87
CA ALA A 158 -9.73 -23.32 -2.83
C ALA A 158 -9.03 -21.99 -3.18
N LEU A 159 -9.57 -21.22 -4.14
CA LEU A 159 -9.06 -19.88 -4.45
C LEU A 159 -9.08 -18.97 -3.22
N PHE A 160 -10.21 -18.88 -2.52
CA PHE A 160 -10.30 -18.06 -1.30
C PHE A 160 -9.37 -18.55 -0.19
N THR A 161 -9.18 -19.86 -0.07
CA THR A 161 -8.27 -20.46 0.92
C THR A 161 -6.82 -20.06 0.62
N VAL A 162 -6.40 -20.19 -0.62
CA VAL A 162 -5.07 -19.79 -1.08
C VAL A 162 -4.87 -18.29 -0.90
N MET A 163 -5.87 -17.47 -1.26
CA MET A 163 -5.82 -16.02 -1.08
C MET A 163 -5.69 -15.60 0.39
N LYS A 164 -6.40 -16.26 1.30
CA LYS A 164 -6.26 -16.01 2.74
C LYS A 164 -4.86 -16.35 3.24
N SER A 165 -4.31 -17.49 2.82
CA SER A 165 -2.99 -17.95 3.26
C SER A 165 -1.86 -17.11 2.67
N LEU A 166 -1.89 -16.85 1.37
CA LEU A 166 -0.92 -16.01 0.69
C LEU A 166 -1.09 -14.53 1.02
N GLY A 167 -2.32 -14.08 1.32
CA GLY A 167 -2.62 -12.69 1.62
C GLY A 167 -1.76 -12.15 2.76
N ILE A 168 -1.60 -12.92 3.84
CA ILE A 168 -0.74 -12.51 4.96
C ILE A 168 0.70 -12.28 4.47
N PHE A 169 1.19 -13.17 3.63
CA PHE A 169 2.54 -13.08 3.07
C PHE A 169 2.68 -11.91 2.07
N LEU A 170 1.70 -11.73 1.19
CA LEU A 170 1.72 -10.67 0.19
C LEU A 170 1.52 -9.27 0.80
N PHE A 171 0.74 -9.15 1.88
CA PHE A 171 0.50 -7.87 2.55
C PHE A 171 1.50 -7.56 3.67
N ALA A 172 2.37 -8.50 4.03
CA ALA A 172 3.36 -8.32 5.09
C ALA A 172 4.18 -7.03 4.97
N PRO A 173 4.73 -6.62 3.82
CA PRO A 173 5.49 -5.38 3.71
C PRO A 173 4.67 -4.14 4.04
N GLY A 174 3.40 -4.09 3.63
CA GLY A 174 2.50 -2.99 3.97
C GLY A 174 2.21 -2.92 5.48
N ILE A 175 2.05 -4.07 6.13
CA ILE A 175 1.84 -4.15 7.58
C ILE A 175 3.12 -3.72 8.31
N LEU A 176 4.28 -4.25 7.92
CA LEU A 176 5.57 -3.91 8.53
C LEU A 176 5.91 -2.42 8.37
N TYR A 177 5.48 -1.80 7.28
CA TYR A 177 5.65 -0.37 7.08
C TYR A 177 4.86 0.48 8.09
N ILE A 178 3.67 0.03 8.51
CA ILE A 178 2.87 0.70 9.55
C ILE A 178 3.58 0.68 10.91
N PHE A 179 4.38 -0.36 11.17
CA PHE A 179 5.09 -0.56 12.43
C PHE A 179 6.61 -0.30 12.28
N PRO A 180 7.09 0.95 12.33
CA PRO A 180 8.49 1.30 12.09
C PRO A 180 9.48 0.69 13.11
N ASN A 181 8.98 0.24 14.27
CA ASN A 181 9.78 -0.40 15.31
C ASN A 181 10.26 -1.82 14.94
N LEU A 182 9.68 -2.41 13.88
CA LEU A 182 10.09 -3.73 13.41
C LEU A 182 11.33 -3.61 12.51
N PRO A 183 12.21 -4.64 12.49
CA PRO A 183 13.41 -4.63 11.67
C PRO A 183 13.05 -4.55 10.18
N GLN A 184 13.36 -3.45 9.52
CA GLN A 184 12.98 -3.18 8.13
C GLN A 184 13.62 -4.12 7.11
N TRP A 185 14.72 -4.80 7.47
CA TRP A 185 15.35 -5.81 6.60
C TRP A 185 14.42 -7.00 6.30
N ILE A 186 13.45 -7.29 7.19
CA ILE A 186 12.47 -8.36 7.01
C ILE A 186 11.59 -8.09 5.76
N ASN A 187 11.32 -6.83 5.46
CA ASN A 187 10.52 -6.44 4.28
C ASN A 187 11.14 -6.93 2.98
N LYS A 188 12.47 -6.96 2.88
CA LYS A 188 13.20 -7.35 1.66
C LYS A 188 13.03 -8.84 1.30
N ILE A 189 12.54 -9.66 2.22
CA ILE A 189 12.25 -11.08 1.97
C ILE A 189 11.01 -11.25 1.10
N PHE A 190 10.08 -10.28 1.15
CA PHE A 190 8.80 -10.38 0.48
C PHE A 190 8.87 -9.76 -0.94
N PRO A 191 8.41 -10.46 -1.97
CA PRO A 191 8.47 -9.95 -3.35
C PRO A 191 7.64 -8.67 -3.53
N THR A 192 6.56 -8.52 -2.79
CA THR A 192 5.69 -7.35 -2.83
C THR A 192 6.34 -6.08 -2.24
N TYR A 193 7.44 -6.22 -1.49
CA TYR A 193 8.27 -5.10 -1.05
C TYR A 193 8.81 -4.32 -2.25
N TYR A 194 9.31 -5.01 -3.26
CA TYR A 194 9.86 -4.38 -4.46
C TYR A 194 8.80 -3.73 -5.36
N ALA A 195 7.53 -4.02 -5.14
CA ALA A 195 6.43 -3.34 -5.78
C ALA A 195 6.02 -2.05 -5.04
N ILE A 196 6.07 -2.07 -3.70
CA ILE A 196 5.55 -0.98 -2.88
C ILE A 196 6.61 0.06 -2.52
N GLN A 197 7.86 -0.37 -2.27
CA GLN A 197 8.94 0.53 -1.85
C GLN A 197 9.18 1.66 -2.86
N PRO A 198 9.29 1.40 -4.19
CA PRO A 198 9.45 2.47 -5.16
C PRO A 198 8.28 3.47 -5.16
N VAL A 199 7.06 2.99 -4.98
CA VAL A 199 5.88 3.88 -4.90
C VAL A 199 5.99 4.81 -3.69
N LEU A 200 6.45 4.28 -2.55
CA LEU A 200 6.70 5.08 -1.34
C LEU A 200 7.78 6.12 -1.55
N ASP A 201 8.91 5.70 -2.08
CA ASP A 201 10.06 6.57 -2.27
C ASP A 201 9.73 7.72 -3.23
N ILE A 202 8.96 7.46 -4.28
CA ILE A 202 8.50 8.51 -5.21
C ILE A 202 7.47 9.44 -4.54
N THR A 203 6.49 8.87 -3.83
CA THR A 203 5.37 9.66 -3.29
C THR A 203 5.74 10.47 -2.06
N GLN A 204 6.65 9.96 -1.21
CA GLN A 204 7.00 10.58 0.06
C GLN A 204 8.36 11.28 0.03
N ASN A 205 9.35 10.69 -0.64
CA ASN A 205 10.73 11.19 -0.65
C ASN A 205 11.10 11.91 -1.95
N ASN A 206 10.18 11.99 -2.94
CA ASN A 206 10.46 12.50 -4.28
C ASN A 206 11.70 11.84 -4.91
N ALA A 207 11.92 10.55 -4.64
CA ALA A 207 13.06 9.81 -5.11
C ALA A 207 13.17 9.82 -6.64
N SER A 208 14.40 9.93 -7.13
CA SER A 208 14.71 9.85 -8.55
C SER A 208 14.90 8.40 -9.00
N PHE A 209 14.99 8.18 -10.31
CA PHE A 209 15.21 6.83 -10.86
C PHE A 209 16.48 6.16 -10.30
N SER A 210 17.56 6.96 -10.08
CA SER A 210 18.81 6.46 -9.51
C SER A 210 18.67 5.95 -8.07
N ASP A 211 17.76 6.53 -7.29
CA ASP A 211 17.59 6.22 -5.87
C ASP A 211 16.77 4.94 -5.65
N ILE A 212 15.97 4.56 -6.66
CA ILE A 212 15.08 3.40 -6.61
C ILE A 212 15.81 2.12 -7.04
N TRP A 213 16.81 2.25 -7.94
CA TRP A 213 17.48 1.10 -8.55
C TRP A 213 18.66 0.55 -7.70
N LEU A 214 19.11 1.27 -6.69
CA LEU A 214 20.14 0.85 -5.73
C LEU A 214 19.53 0.14 -4.51
#